data_979371106e48fe42f9220067221ca28c
#
_entry.id   979371106e48fe42f9220067221ca28c
#
_cell.length_a   1.000
_cell.length_b   1.000
_cell.length_c   1.000
_cell.angle_alpha   90.00
_cell.angle_beta   90.00
_cell.angle_gamma   90.00
#
_symmetry.space_group_name_H-M   'P 1'
#
loop_
_entity.id
_entity.type
_entity.pdbx_description
1 polymer ?
#
loop_
_entity_poly.entity_id
_entity_poly.type
_entity_poly.pdbx_seq_one_letter_code
_entity_poly.pdbx_strand_id
1 'polypeptide(L)'
;MHKDIEKILYSEQDIKNIVKRLAKEVEKDYNGKDFIMVGLLKGCVSFMVDLMREVNLDFSIDFLAVSSYGNSTVSSGRVNIQKDISTSVDGKHILIVEDIVDSGRTLAFISQYLYAKNATSVKICTLFNKPDRRVTDIDVAYVGSVIPDAFIVGYGLDYAERYRNLPYVGVLKEYVYSQDT
;
A
#
# COMPACT_ATOMS: atom_id res chain seq x y z
N MET A 1 -21.41 11.69 0.06
CA MET A 1 -21.13 10.23 0.00
C MET A 1 -21.61 9.69 -1.34
N HIS A 2 -20.78 8.89 -2.02
CA HIS A 2 -21.14 8.26 -3.31
C HIS A 2 -22.31 7.26 -3.11
N LYS A 3 -23.20 7.14 -4.10
CA LYS A 3 -24.41 6.29 -4.02
C LYS A 3 -24.14 4.81 -3.77
N ASP A 4 -22.99 4.30 -4.23
CA ASP A 4 -22.59 2.91 -4.12
C ASP A 4 -21.86 2.60 -2.80
N ILE A 5 -21.64 3.60 -1.96
CA ILE A 5 -21.02 3.45 -0.64
C ILE A 5 -22.10 3.21 0.41
N GLU A 6 -21.96 2.14 1.17
CA GLU A 6 -22.83 1.78 2.28
C GLU A 6 -22.61 2.68 3.49
N LYS A 7 -21.33 2.79 3.90
CA LYS A 7 -20.89 3.63 5.02
C LYS A 7 -19.44 4.07 4.83
N ILE A 8 -19.12 5.25 5.36
CA ILE A 8 -17.73 5.72 5.44
C ILE A 8 -17.09 5.07 6.66
N LEU A 9 -15.93 4.42 6.47
CA LEU A 9 -15.11 3.87 7.55
C LEU A 9 -14.08 4.87 8.05
N TYR A 10 -13.46 5.60 7.12
CA TYR A 10 -12.47 6.63 7.41
C TYR A 10 -12.79 7.88 6.61
N SER A 11 -13.06 8.97 7.32
CA SER A 11 -13.20 10.28 6.70
C SER A 11 -11.85 10.79 6.21
N GLU A 12 -11.86 11.82 5.38
CA GLU A 12 -10.64 12.52 4.95
C GLU A 12 -9.80 13.00 6.14
N GLN A 13 -10.46 13.46 7.22
CA GLN A 13 -9.77 13.92 8.42
C GLN A 13 -9.12 12.76 9.20
N ASP A 14 -9.79 11.59 9.28
CA ASP A 14 -9.21 10.40 9.91
C ASP A 14 -7.95 9.95 9.17
N ILE A 15 -8.01 9.93 7.84
CA ILE A 15 -6.87 9.58 6.98
C ILE A 15 -5.72 10.56 7.20
N LYS A 16 -5.98 11.87 7.21
CA LYS A 16 -4.95 12.89 7.49
C LYS A 16 -4.28 12.69 8.85
N ASN A 17 -5.05 12.34 9.87
CA ASN A 17 -4.50 12.07 11.20
C ASN A 17 -3.61 10.83 11.22
N ILE A 18 -4.00 9.77 10.50
CA ILE A 18 -3.21 8.54 10.35
C ILE A 18 -1.89 8.85 9.63
N VAL A 19 -1.95 9.57 8.49
CA VAL A 19 -0.77 9.93 7.71
C VAL A 19 0.22 10.73 8.52
N LYS A 20 -0.24 11.74 9.30
CA LYS A 20 0.62 12.53 10.18
C LYS A 20 1.31 11.70 11.26
N ARG A 21 0.62 10.72 11.83
CA ARG A 21 1.21 9.81 12.80
C ARG A 21 2.29 8.94 12.17
N LEU A 22 1.97 8.32 11.01
CA LEU A 22 2.91 7.47 10.28
C LEU A 22 4.16 8.25 9.83
N ALA A 23 3.98 9.49 9.36
CA ALA A 23 5.10 10.35 8.99
C ALA A 23 6.10 10.56 10.14
N LYS A 24 5.61 10.82 11.36
CA LYS A 24 6.47 10.97 12.53
C LYS A 24 7.20 9.68 12.91
N GLU A 25 6.56 8.54 12.76
CA GLU A 25 7.20 7.23 13.00
C GLU A 25 8.32 6.97 11.98
N VAL A 26 8.07 7.30 10.70
CA VAL A 26 9.06 7.22 9.62
C VAL A 26 10.21 8.18 9.87
N GLU A 27 9.94 9.44 10.19
CA GLU A 27 10.97 10.45 10.49
C GLU A 27 11.91 9.98 11.61
N LYS A 28 11.35 9.44 12.69
CA LYS A 28 12.13 8.93 13.83
C LYS A 28 13.10 7.82 13.40
N ASP A 29 12.64 6.90 12.54
CA ASP A 29 13.41 5.72 12.16
C ASP A 29 14.38 5.98 11.01
N TYR A 30 14.08 6.95 10.14
CA TYR A 30 14.86 7.25 8.94
C TYR A 30 15.73 8.50 9.05
N ASN A 31 15.70 9.22 10.17
CA ASN A 31 16.56 10.37 10.39
C ASN A 31 18.04 9.99 10.23
N GLY A 32 18.76 10.73 9.38
CA GLY A 32 20.16 10.47 9.05
C GLY A 32 20.42 9.27 8.13
N LYS A 33 19.39 8.66 7.55
CA LYS A 33 19.51 7.56 6.59
C LYS A 33 19.24 8.05 5.18
N ASP A 34 20.02 7.53 4.23
CA ASP A 34 19.74 7.67 2.81
C ASP A 34 18.70 6.59 2.40
N PHE A 35 17.48 7.02 2.08
CA PHE A 35 16.41 6.09 1.78
C PHE A 35 15.58 6.47 0.55
N ILE A 36 14.92 5.48 0.01
CA ILE A 36 14.00 5.60 -1.10
C ILE A 36 12.60 5.20 -0.63
N MET A 37 11.62 6.06 -0.82
CA MET A 37 10.22 5.75 -0.63
C MET A 37 9.66 5.16 -1.93
N VAL A 38 9.23 3.90 -1.90
CA VAL A 38 8.80 3.14 -3.08
C VAL A 38 7.31 2.82 -2.99
N GLY A 39 6.51 3.44 -3.86
CA GLY A 39 5.07 3.19 -3.92
C GLY A 39 4.72 2.01 -4.82
N LEU A 40 3.79 1.14 -4.39
CA LEU A 40 3.24 0.09 -5.22
C LEU A 40 2.00 0.56 -5.97
N LEU A 41 2.14 0.73 -7.27
CA LEU A 41 1.06 1.21 -8.15
C LEU A 41 -0.04 0.15 -8.32
N LYS A 42 -1.32 0.54 -8.44
CA LYS A 42 -1.80 1.95 -8.52
C LYS A 42 -2.33 2.50 -7.18
N GLY A 43 -2.78 1.63 -6.27
CA GLY A 43 -3.54 1.98 -5.07
C GLY A 43 -2.82 2.92 -4.12
N CYS A 44 -1.49 2.79 -4.00
CA CYS A 44 -0.67 3.59 -3.10
C CYS A 44 -0.66 5.10 -3.39
N VAL A 45 -1.09 5.54 -4.61
CA VAL A 45 -0.80 6.92 -5.10
C VAL A 45 -1.29 8.00 -4.14
N SER A 46 -2.53 7.92 -3.67
CA SER A 46 -3.07 8.93 -2.75
C SER A 46 -2.29 8.95 -1.43
N PHE A 47 -2.07 7.79 -0.85
CA PHE A 47 -1.34 7.66 0.42
C PHE A 47 0.13 8.08 0.29
N MET A 48 0.80 7.67 -0.79
CA MET A 48 2.19 8.04 -1.07
C MET A 48 2.37 9.56 -1.14
N VAL A 49 1.48 10.25 -1.87
CA VAL A 49 1.55 11.71 -2.03
C VAL A 49 1.36 12.42 -0.70
N ASP A 50 0.39 12.01 0.11
CA ASP A 50 0.14 12.65 1.39
C ASP A 50 1.25 12.32 2.41
N LEU A 51 1.74 11.07 2.45
CA LEU A 51 2.83 10.67 3.33
C LEU A 51 4.12 11.44 3.02
N MET A 52 4.51 11.53 1.74
CA MET A 52 5.73 12.22 1.34
C MET A 52 5.71 13.73 1.65
N ARG A 53 4.52 14.34 1.71
CA ARG A 53 4.37 15.76 2.07
C ARG A 53 4.47 16.01 3.59
N GLU A 54 4.09 15.01 4.38
CA GLU A 54 4.14 15.10 5.85
C GLU A 54 5.51 14.68 6.42
N VAL A 55 6.32 13.90 5.68
CA VAL A 55 7.67 13.49 6.11
C VAL A 55 8.67 14.61 5.85
N ASN A 56 9.22 15.20 6.92
CA ASN A 56 10.18 16.30 6.85
C ASN A 56 11.64 15.80 6.85
N LEU A 57 11.97 14.95 5.90
CA LEU A 57 13.32 14.42 5.65
C LEU A 57 13.63 14.51 4.14
N ASP A 58 14.91 14.48 3.80
CA ASP A 58 15.34 14.33 2.41
C ASP A 58 15.34 12.84 2.02
N PHE A 59 14.69 12.50 0.91
CA PHE A 59 14.62 11.15 0.36
C PHE A 59 14.31 11.16 -1.13
N SER A 60 14.61 10.06 -1.79
CA SER A 60 14.18 9.81 -3.17
C SER A 60 12.84 9.08 -3.21
N ILE A 61 12.11 9.23 -4.31
CA ILE A 61 10.89 8.44 -4.55
C ILE A 61 11.03 7.61 -5.82
N ASP A 62 10.39 6.44 -5.83
CA ASP A 62 10.21 5.63 -7.04
C ASP A 62 8.92 4.80 -6.92
N PHE A 63 8.58 4.11 -7.98
CA PHE A 63 7.38 3.29 -8.04
C PHE A 63 7.68 1.92 -8.64
N LEU A 64 7.03 0.90 -8.09
CA LEU A 64 6.94 -0.44 -8.64
C LEU A 64 5.50 -0.70 -9.10
N ALA A 65 5.34 -1.43 -10.19
CA ALA A 65 4.05 -1.98 -10.57
C ALA A 65 4.20 -3.48 -10.77
N VAL A 66 3.32 -4.23 -10.13
CA VAL A 66 3.29 -5.68 -10.21
C VAL A 66 1.90 -6.17 -10.56
N SER A 67 1.83 -7.29 -11.25
CA SER A 67 0.58 -8.01 -11.47
C SER A 67 0.71 -9.44 -10.94
N SER A 68 -0.35 -9.94 -10.33
CA SER A 68 -0.48 -11.37 -10.06
C SER A 68 -0.94 -12.07 -11.35
N TYR A 69 -0.22 -13.09 -11.79
CA TYR A 69 -0.65 -13.92 -12.91
C TYR A 69 -1.82 -14.81 -12.49
N GLY A 70 -2.98 -14.64 -13.14
CA GLY A 70 -4.06 -15.61 -13.14
C GLY A 70 -5.45 -15.03 -13.01
N ASN A 71 -6.19 -14.98 -14.16
CA ASN A 71 -7.66 -15.03 -14.19
C ASN A 71 -8.20 -16.46 -13.99
N SER A 72 -7.40 -17.38 -13.41
CA SER A 72 -7.83 -18.74 -13.13
C SER A 72 -7.89 -18.95 -11.61
N THR A 73 -8.84 -19.73 -11.18
CA THR A 73 -9.15 -20.10 -9.79
C THR A 73 -8.00 -20.75 -9.01
N VAL A 74 -6.84 -20.93 -9.66
CA VAL A 74 -5.59 -21.37 -9.05
C VAL A 74 -4.51 -20.35 -9.37
N SER A 75 -4.30 -19.38 -8.47
CA SER A 75 -3.20 -18.44 -8.57
C SER A 75 -1.87 -19.20 -8.46
N SER A 76 -1.06 -19.22 -9.50
CA SER A 76 0.29 -19.83 -9.50
C SER A 76 1.27 -19.16 -8.52
N GLY A 77 0.84 -18.12 -7.83
CA GLY A 77 1.67 -17.36 -6.89
C GLY A 77 2.81 -16.57 -7.54
N ARG A 78 2.91 -16.58 -8.86
CA ARG A 78 3.96 -15.82 -9.56
C ARG A 78 3.57 -14.34 -9.66
N VAL A 79 4.41 -13.49 -9.10
CA VAL A 79 4.33 -12.02 -9.23
C VAL A 79 5.14 -11.61 -10.44
N ASN A 80 4.54 -10.85 -11.35
CA ASN A 80 5.23 -10.30 -12.51
C ASN A 80 5.45 -8.79 -12.31
N ILE A 81 6.70 -8.34 -12.47
CA ILE A 81 7.05 -6.91 -12.40
C ILE A 81 6.74 -6.29 -13.76
N GLN A 82 5.74 -5.40 -13.80
CA GLN A 82 5.34 -4.64 -14.99
C GLN A 82 6.15 -3.36 -15.15
N LYS A 83 6.45 -2.68 -14.03
CA LYS A 83 7.36 -1.54 -13.95
C LYS A 83 8.34 -1.80 -12.83
N ASP A 84 9.62 -1.89 -13.16
CA ASP A 84 10.70 -1.98 -12.17
C ASP A 84 11.07 -0.60 -11.63
N ILE A 85 11.73 -0.62 -10.48
CA ILE A 85 12.35 0.56 -9.88
C ILE A 85 13.45 1.10 -10.81
N SER A 86 13.48 2.40 -11.00
CA SER A 86 14.44 3.09 -11.90
C SER A 86 15.68 3.54 -11.16
N THR A 87 15.52 3.81 -9.86
CA THR A 87 16.60 4.28 -8.97
C THR A 87 17.39 3.09 -8.44
N SER A 88 18.72 3.21 -8.34
CA SER A 88 19.54 2.17 -7.70
C SER A 88 19.21 2.04 -6.22
N VAL A 89 18.91 0.82 -5.80
CA VAL A 89 18.62 0.48 -4.38
C VAL A 89 19.85 -0.04 -3.64
N ASP A 90 20.97 -0.23 -4.35
CA ASP A 90 22.21 -0.74 -3.80
C ASP A 90 22.71 0.13 -2.64
N GLY A 91 22.86 -0.48 -1.47
CA GLY A 91 23.27 0.21 -0.24
C GLY A 91 22.23 1.15 0.38
N LYS A 92 21.02 1.26 -0.19
CA LYS A 92 19.97 2.17 0.30
C LYS A 92 19.01 1.49 1.28
N HIS A 93 18.39 2.28 2.13
CA HIS A 93 17.22 1.87 2.90
C HIS A 93 15.96 2.06 2.06
N ILE A 94 15.05 1.12 2.08
CA ILE A 94 13.81 1.16 1.30
C ILE A 94 12.60 1.20 2.24
N LEU A 95 11.71 2.16 1.99
CA LEU A 95 10.38 2.23 2.60
C LEU A 95 9.34 1.93 1.52
N ILE A 96 8.75 0.73 1.53
CA ILE A 96 7.64 0.38 0.67
C ILE A 96 6.38 1.05 1.21
N VAL A 97 5.64 1.74 0.33
CA VAL A 97 4.36 2.38 0.66
C VAL A 97 3.24 1.67 -0.07
N GLU A 98 2.25 1.19 0.70
CA GLU A 98 1.13 0.41 0.22
C GLU A 98 -0.19 0.95 0.78
N ASP A 99 -1.26 0.91 0.00
CA ASP A 99 -2.59 1.30 0.46
C ASP A 99 -3.18 0.28 1.44
N ILE A 100 -3.07 -1.01 1.11
CA ILE A 100 -3.62 -2.09 1.92
C ILE A 100 -2.75 -3.35 1.86
N VAL A 101 -2.52 -3.94 3.02
CA VAL A 101 -1.90 -5.27 3.13
C VAL A 101 -2.96 -6.32 3.40
N ASP A 102 -3.16 -7.19 2.43
CA ASP A 102 -4.08 -8.34 2.50
C ASP A 102 -3.30 -9.65 2.74
N SER A 103 -3.11 -10.49 1.75
CA SER A 103 -2.44 -11.80 1.87
C SER A 103 -0.95 -11.74 2.23
N GLY A 104 -0.29 -10.63 1.94
CA GLY A 104 1.15 -10.44 2.15
C GLY A 104 2.07 -11.02 1.06
N ARG A 105 1.55 -11.84 0.14
CA ARG A 105 2.37 -12.52 -0.90
C ARG A 105 3.16 -11.55 -1.77
N THR A 106 2.51 -10.52 -2.26
CA THR A 106 3.13 -9.50 -3.12
C THR A 106 4.26 -8.78 -2.40
N LEU A 107 4.01 -8.35 -1.17
CA LEU A 107 5.00 -7.63 -0.38
C LEU A 107 6.18 -8.50 0.03
N ALA A 108 5.95 -9.78 0.35
CA ALA A 108 7.03 -10.74 0.61
C ALA A 108 7.93 -10.90 -0.61
N PHE A 109 7.34 -11.06 -1.81
CA PHE A 109 8.09 -11.14 -3.06
C PHE A 109 8.91 -9.87 -3.32
N ILE A 110 8.28 -8.68 -3.20
CA ILE A 110 8.94 -7.40 -3.46
C ILE A 110 10.07 -7.16 -2.45
N SER A 111 9.87 -7.48 -1.18
CA SER A 111 10.92 -7.34 -0.17
C SER A 111 12.14 -8.20 -0.50
N GLN A 112 11.94 -9.47 -0.86
CA GLN A 112 13.02 -10.36 -1.30
C GLN A 112 13.70 -9.84 -2.57
N TYR A 113 12.92 -9.34 -3.53
CA TYR A 113 13.43 -8.76 -4.77
C TYR A 113 14.35 -7.56 -4.53
N LEU A 114 13.96 -6.66 -3.62
CA LEU A 114 14.76 -5.49 -3.26
C LEU A 114 16.03 -5.87 -2.47
N TYR A 115 15.94 -6.85 -1.57
CA TYR A 115 17.13 -7.38 -0.91
C TYR A 115 18.09 -8.06 -1.89
N ALA A 116 17.58 -8.77 -2.91
CA ALA A 116 18.40 -9.36 -3.97
C ALA A 116 19.13 -8.31 -4.83
N LYS A 117 18.66 -7.06 -4.83
CA LYS A 117 19.30 -5.89 -5.44
C LYS A 117 20.21 -5.12 -4.45
N ASN A 118 20.60 -5.74 -3.34
CA ASN A 118 21.48 -5.20 -2.30
C ASN A 118 20.91 -4.01 -1.52
N ALA A 119 19.57 -3.90 -1.35
CA ALA A 119 19.01 -2.95 -0.41
C ALA A 119 19.52 -3.22 1.02
N THR A 120 19.93 -2.18 1.74
CA THR A 120 20.41 -2.27 3.12
C THR A 120 19.31 -2.70 4.09
N SER A 121 18.12 -2.19 3.89
CA SER A 121 16.92 -2.61 4.62
C SER A 121 15.68 -2.36 3.79
N VAL A 122 14.64 -3.16 4.03
CA VAL A 122 13.31 -2.97 3.44
C VAL A 122 12.30 -2.99 4.56
N LYS A 123 11.57 -1.87 4.74
CA LYS A 123 10.46 -1.76 5.68
C LYS A 123 9.17 -1.45 4.91
N ILE A 124 8.03 -1.82 5.47
CA ILE A 124 6.72 -1.64 4.86
C ILE A 124 5.91 -0.64 5.70
N CYS A 125 5.35 0.36 5.02
CA CYS A 125 4.37 1.30 5.55
C CYS A 125 3.06 1.11 4.80
N THR A 126 2.00 0.76 5.51
CA THR A 126 0.67 0.59 4.92
C THR A 126 -0.37 1.48 5.58
N LEU A 127 -1.30 2.01 4.77
CA LEU A 127 -2.43 2.74 5.33
C LEU A 127 -3.38 1.79 6.05
N PHE A 128 -3.70 0.64 5.43
CA PHE A 128 -4.60 -0.36 6.02
C PHE A 128 -3.97 -1.75 6.07
N ASN A 129 -4.31 -2.49 7.12
CA ASN A 129 -3.84 -3.86 7.33
C ASN A 129 -5.04 -4.79 7.61
N LYS A 130 -5.11 -5.90 6.88
CA LYS A 130 -6.06 -7.00 7.10
C LYS A 130 -5.33 -8.24 7.60
N PRO A 131 -5.00 -8.35 8.90
CA PRO A 131 -4.22 -9.46 9.41
C PRO A 131 -4.93 -10.81 9.24
N ASP A 132 -6.27 -10.84 9.30
CA ASP A 132 -7.07 -12.08 9.19
C ASP A 132 -6.97 -12.74 7.80
N ARG A 133 -6.56 -11.99 6.78
CA ARG A 133 -6.32 -12.50 5.42
C ARG A 133 -4.87 -12.87 5.14
N ARG A 134 -4.00 -12.75 6.13
CA ARG A 134 -2.58 -13.00 5.98
C ARG A 134 -2.30 -14.48 5.73
N VAL A 135 -1.63 -14.78 4.62
CA VAL A 135 -1.18 -16.15 4.25
C VAL A 135 0.33 -16.26 4.16
N THR A 136 1.04 -15.14 4.18
CA THR A 136 2.50 -15.09 4.15
C THR A 136 2.97 -14.20 5.27
N ASP A 137 3.87 -14.69 6.10
CA ASP A 137 4.44 -13.90 7.19
C ASP A 137 5.30 -12.77 6.63
N ILE A 138 4.94 -11.54 6.98
CA ILE A 138 5.67 -10.32 6.63
C ILE A 138 5.63 -9.35 7.82
N ASP A 139 6.75 -8.71 8.05
CA ASP A 139 6.82 -7.63 9.03
C ASP A 139 6.36 -6.31 8.40
N VAL A 140 5.24 -5.78 8.89
CA VAL A 140 4.72 -4.46 8.51
C VAL A 140 5.11 -3.46 9.57
N ALA A 141 6.18 -2.73 9.32
CA ALA A 141 6.80 -1.84 10.32
C ALA A 141 5.91 -0.67 10.74
N TYR A 142 5.11 -0.13 9.81
CA TYR A 142 4.24 1.01 10.06
C TYR A 142 2.84 0.71 9.56
N VAL A 143 1.88 0.64 10.48
CA VAL A 143 0.47 0.33 10.19
C VAL A 143 -0.40 1.53 10.51
N GLY A 144 -1.11 2.05 9.52
CA GLY A 144 -2.05 3.14 9.68
C GLY A 144 -3.26 2.71 10.53
N SER A 145 -3.99 1.72 10.07
CA SER A 145 -5.10 1.13 10.80
C SER A 145 -5.33 -0.33 10.44
N VAL A 146 -5.77 -1.12 11.41
CA VAL A 146 -6.28 -2.47 11.17
C VAL A 146 -7.75 -2.36 10.82
N ILE A 147 -8.17 -3.05 9.76
CA ILE A 147 -9.55 -3.02 9.27
C ILE A 147 -10.16 -4.41 9.22
N PRO A 148 -11.49 -4.52 9.39
CA PRO A 148 -12.19 -5.79 9.25
C PRO A 148 -12.18 -6.27 7.79
N ASP A 149 -12.55 -7.54 7.59
CA ASP A 149 -12.71 -8.09 6.24
C ASP A 149 -14.00 -7.57 5.58
N ALA A 150 -13.93 -6.34 5.06
CA ALA A 150 -14.96 -5.68 4.28
C ALA A 150 -14.39 -5.27 2.92
N PHE A 151 -15.25 -5.17 1.91
CA PHE A 151 -14.87 -4.65 0.61
C PHE A 151 -14.85 -3.13 0.67
N ILE A 152 -13.66 -2.54 0.70
CA ILE A 152 -13.46 -1.11 0.85
C ILE A 152 -12.90 -0.48 -0.41
N VAL A 153 -13.31 0.76 -0.68
CA VAL A 153 -12.86 1.57 -1.82
C VAL A 153 -12.65 3.03 -1.41
N GLY A 154 -11.95 3.77 -2.23
CA GLY A 154 -11.64 5.18 -2.03
C GLY A 154 -10.22 5.42 -1.58
N TYR A 155 -9.75 6.65 -1.72
CA TYR A 155 -8.40 7.10 -1.38
C TYR A 155 -7.29 6.24 -2.00
N GLY A 156 -7.46 5.90 -3.28
CA GLY A 156 -6.55 5.03 -4.04
C GLY A 156 -7.08 3.60 -4.22
N LEU A 157 -7.81 3.06 -3.25
CA LEU A 157 -8.45 1.75 -3.33
C LEU A 157 -9.56 1.74 -4.37
N ASP A 158 -9.70 0.63 -5.11
CA ASP A 158 -10.65 0.50 -6.20
C ASP A 158 -11.52 -0.76 -6.16
N TYR A 159 -12.54 -0.70 -7.00
CA TYR A 159 -13.22 -1.84 -7.57
C TYR A 159 -13.37 -1.62 -9.09
N ALA A 160 -12.87 -2.54 -9.91
CA ALA A 160 -12.89 -2.47 -11.37
C ALA A 160 -12.37 -1.11 -11.91
N GLU A 161 -11.23 -0.64 -11.39
CA GLU A 161 -10.58 0.64 -11.70
C GLU A 161 -11.40 1.91 -11.35
N ARG A 162 -12.46 1.78 -10.55
CA ARG A 162 -13.33 2.89 -10.12
C ARG A 162 -13.11 3.21 -8.64
N TYR A 163 -13.62 4.36 -8.20
CA TYR A 163 -13.67 4.86 -6.82
C TYR A 163 -12.36 5.35 -6.23
N ARG A 164 -11.20 5.18 -6.86
CA ARG A 164 -9.89 5.64 -6.35
C ARG A 164 -9.87 7.14 -5.99
N ASN A 165 -10.70 7.94 -6.67
CA ASN A 165 -10.80 9.39 -6.51
C ASN A 165 -11.62 9.87 -5.30
N LEU A 166 -12.29 8.98 -4.57
CA LEU A 166 -13.03 9.38 -3.38
C LEU A 166 -12.06 9.84 -2.29
N PRO A 167 -12.29 10.98 -1.61
CA PRO A 167 -11.36 11.52 -0.62
C PRO A 167 -11.44 10.82 0.75
N TYR A 168 -12.29 9.82 0.87
CA TYR A 168 -12.52 9.00 2.05
C TYR A 168 -12.46 7.51 1.69
N VAL A 169 -12.42 6.65 2.70
CA VAL A 169 -12.55 5.19 2.50
C VAL A 169 -13.90 4.72 3.03
N GLY A 170 -14.62 3.99 2.21
CA GLY A 170 -15.95 3.47 2.52
C GLY A 170 -16.12 2.01 2.13
N VAL A 171 -17.12 1.37 2.74
CA VAL A 171 -17.57 0.03 2.38
C VAL A 171 -18.39 0.11 1.10
N LEU A 172 -18.04 -0.70 0.10
CA LEU A 172 -18.80 -0.82 -1.13
C LEU A 172 -20.06 -1.67 -0.87
N LYS A 173 -21.21 -1.22 -1.40
CA LYS A 173 -22.46 -1.98 -1.28
C LYS A 173 -22.36 -3.31 -2.02
N GLU A 174 -22.88 -4.37 -1.42
CA GLU A 174 -22.78 -5.74 -1.95
C GLU A 174 -23.30 -5.89 -3.38
N TYR A 175 -24.40 -5.24 -3.72
CA TYR A 175 -24.99 -5.33 -5.06
C TYR A 175 -24.05 -4.86 -6.19
N VAL A 176 -23.01 -4.06 -5.85
CA VAL A 176 -22.07 -3.54 -6.85
C VAL A 176 -21.08 -4.61 -7.31
N TYR A 177 -20.66 -5.50 -6.40
CA TYR A 177 -19.64 -6.52 -6.69
C TYR A 177 -20.20 -7.96 -6.76
N SER A 178 -21.47 -8.17 -6.37
CA SER A 178 -22.12 -9.48 -6.44
C SER A 178 -22.60 -9.86 -7.86
N GLN A 179 -22.61 -8.91 -8.82
CA GLN A 179 -23.04 -9.18 -10.20
C GLN A 179 -21.94 -9.74 -11.10
N ASP A 180 -20.70 -9.77 -10.63
CA ASP A 180 -19.53 -10.24 -11.37
C ASP A 180 -19.06 -11.65 -10.91
N THR A 181 -19.92 -12.39 -10.21
CA THR A 181 -19.67 -13.76 -9.69
C THR A 181 -20.38 -14.82 -10.54
#